data_030929598151decf15f8fd08e651d90d
#
_entry.id   030929598151decf15f8fd08e651d90d
#
_cell.length_a   1.000
_cell.length_b   1.000
_cell.length_c   1.000
_cell.angle_alpha   90.00
_cell.angle_beta   90.00
_cell.angle_gamma   90.00
#
_symmetry.space_group_name_H-M   'P 1'
#
loop_
_entity.id
_entity.type
_entity.pdbx_description
1 polymer ?
#
loop_
_entity_poly.entity_id
_entity_poly.type
_entity_poly.pdbx_seq_one_letter_code
_entity_poly.pdbx_strand_id
1 'polypeptide(L)'
;IELSKELNLGTDSFVFWDDNPIERKKVKMRVKNVTVVRPDDDIAKWPKQLSNLNVFETKKLTQEDKNKTNLYKIRENFENDKRNNLNETQYLKSINIIVKEHEITKDNLARAEQLSNKTNQFNLNLKRMNQKEIMLLKKNKNYNLKMLSVKDDYGDHGLVALVGTLNSKNKFMIDLFAMSCRVLGRYLENWILNKIRLKAKSKKHGFIYTNFIKGPRNSIFQQFLLDNNFIKENQKNTIST
;
A
#
# COMPACT_ATOMS: atom_id res chain seq x y z
N ILE A 1 -13.33 1.17 -15.36
CA ILE A 1 -12.12 2.02 -15.19
C ILE A 1 -12.41 3.15 -14.19
N GLU A 2 -13.55 3.82 -14.24
CA GLU A 2 -13.90 4.88 -13.29
C GLU A 2 -14.01 4.37 -11.86
N LEU A 3 -14.74 3.30 -11.61
CA LEU A 3 -14.81 2.63 -10.29
C LEU A 3 -13.43 2.23 -9.75
N SER A 4 -12.52 1.81 -10.63
CA SER A 4 -11.14 1.48 -10.24
C SER A 4 -10.38 2.71 -9.73
N LYS A 5 -10.62 3.89 -10.33
CA LYS A 5 -10.02 5.15 -9.89
C LYS A 5 -10.68 5.67 -8.61
N GLU A 6 -12.01 5.67 -8.58
CA GLU A 6 -12.81 6.13 -7.44
C GLU A 6 -12.50 5.34 -6.16
N LEU A 7 -12.49 4.01 -6.25
CA LEU A 7 -12.15 3.12 -5.15
C LEU A 7 -10.63 3.00 -4.92
N ASN A 8 -9.81 3.56 -5.81
CA ASN A 8 -8.36 3.40 -5.83
C ASN A 8 -7.93 1.92 -5.73
N LEU A 9 -8.64 1.06 -6.46
CA LEU A 9 -8.37 -0.36 -6.59
C LEU A 9 -7.85 -0.66 -7.99
N GLY A 10 -6.99 -1.63 -8.10
CA GLY A 10 -6.60 -2.08 -9.42
C GLY A 10 -7.68 -2.94 -10.08
N THR A 11 -7.70 -2.95 -11.40
CA THR A 11 -8.66 -3.75 -12.19
C THR A 11 -8.60 -5.25 -11.89
N ASP A 12 -7.48 -5.77 -11.39
CA ASP A 12 -7.33 -7.15 -10.90
C ASP A 12 -8.09 -7.45 -9.59
N SER A 13 -8.61 -6.41 -8.93
CA SER A 13 -9.46 -6.54 -7.74
C SER A 13 -10.95 -6.61 -8.08
N PHE A 14 -11.29 -6.57 -9.36
CA PHE A 14 -12.68 -6.59 -9.83
C PHE A 14 -13.00 -7.90 -10.52
N VAL A 15 -14.22 -8.33 -10.33
CA VAL A 15 -14.88 -9.39 -11.10
C VAL A 15 -15.98 -8.74 -11.91
N PHE A 16 -15.96 -8.97 -13.22
CA PHE A 16 -17.03 -8.57 -14.11
C PHE A 16 -17.91 -9.79 -14.38
N TRP A 17 -19.16 -9.70 -13.96
CA TRP A 17 -20.18 -10.75 -14.07
C TRP A 17 -21.29 -10.25 -14.96
N ASP A 18 -21.51 -10.88 -16.10
CA ASP A 18 -22.49 -10.44 -17.08
C ASP A 18 -22.92 -11.63 -17.93
N ASP A 19 -24.22 -11.76 -18.22
CA ASP A 19 -24.80 -12.81 -19.06
C ASP A 19 -24.59 -12.56 -20.56
N ASN A 20 -24.39 -11.29 -20.96
CA ASN A 20 -24.16 -10.91 -22.34
C ASN A 20 -22.73 -11.25 -22.80
N PRO A 21 -22.52 -12.17 -23.76
CA PRO A 21 -21.21 -12.54 -24.26
C PRO A 21 -20.47 -11.38 -24.94
N ILE A 22 -21.20 -10.43 -25.54
CA ILE A 22 -20.61 -9.27 -26.21
C ILE A 22 -20.00 -8.34 -25.20
N GLU A 23 -20.69 -8.06 -24.08
CA GLU A 23 -20.18 -7.20 -23.02
C GLU A 23 -18.98 -7.84 -22.32
N ARG A 24 -19.02 -9.16 -22.04
CA ARG A 24 -17.86 -9.88 -21.51
C ARG A 24 -16.66 -9.78 -22.44
N LYS A 25 -16.85 -9.93 -23.76
CA LYS A 25 -15.77 -9.78 -24.74
C LYS A 25 -15.22 -8.37 -24.78
N LYS A 26 -16.06 -7.34 -24.75
CA LYS A 26 -15.64 -5.92 -24.71
C LYS A 26 -14.78 -5.64 -23.47
N VAL A 27 -15.25 -6.07 -22.29
CA VAL A 27 -14.52 -5.85 -21.04
C VAL A 27 -13.18 -6.58 -21.05
N LYS A 28 -13.16 -7.85 -21.47
CA LYS A 28 -11.91 -8.64 -21.57
C LYS A 28 -10.86 -8.02 -22.50
N MET A 29 -11.31 -7.36 -23.58
CA MET A 29 -10.42 -6.71 -24.55
C MET A 29 -9.92 -5.34 -24.05
N ARG A 30 -10.78 -4.58 -23.34
CA ARG A 30 -10.51 -3.17 -23.00
C ARG A 30 -9.95 -2.98 -21.59
N VAL A 31 -10.25 -3.89 -20.68
CA VAL A 31 -9.84 -3.79 -19.26
C VAL A 31 -8.89 -4.94 -18.93
N LYS A 32 -7.62 -4.63 -18.87
CA LYS A 32 -6.59 -5.61 -18.51
C LYS A 32 -6.74 -6.04 -17.05
N ASN A 33 -6.45 -7.32 -16.78
CA ASN A 33 -6.40 -7.92 -15.44
C ASN A 33 -7.75 -8.00 -14.68
N VAL A 34 -8.88 -7.65 -15.29
CA VAL A 34 -10.19 -7.91 -14.69
C VAL A 34 -10.55 -9.39 -14.86
N THR A 35 -11.09 -10.00 -13.81
CA THR A 35 -11.64 -11.36 -13.89
C THR A 35 -13.02 -11.28 -14.52
N VAL A 36 -13.20 -11.89 -15.71
CA VAL A 36 -14.49 -11.91 -16.41
C VAL A 36 -15.13 -13.28 -16.22
N VAL A 37 -16.31 -13.31 -15.64
CA VAL A 37 -17.07 -14.53 -15.34
C VAL A 37 -18.30 -14.63 -16.25
N ARG A 38 -18.53 -15.82 -16.81
CA ARG A 38 -19.81 -16.18 -17.47
C ARG A 38 -20.75 -16.71 -16.41
N PRO A 39 -21.93 -16.11 -16.22
CA PRO A 39 -23.00 -16.70 -15.42
C PRO A 39 -23.47 -18.04 -16.00
N ASP A 40 -23.98 -18.93 -15.15
CA ASP A 40 -24.71 -20.12 -15.61
C ASP A 40 -25.96 -19.68 -16.38
N ASP A 41 -26.35 -20.44 -17.37
CA ASP A 41 -27.57 -20.18 -18.17
C ASP A 41 -28.86 -20.30 -17.30
N ASP A 42 -28.79 -21.03 -16.21
CA ASP A 42 -29.85 -21.15 -15.20
C ASP A 42 -29.60 -20.15 -14.06
N ILE A 43 -30.43 -19.11 -14.00
CA ILE A 43 -30.34 -18.01 -12.99
C ILE A 43 -30.41 -18.57 -11.56
N ALA A 44 -31.13 -19.67 -11.33
CA ALA A 44 -31.24 -20.30 -10.01
C ALA A 44 -29.87 -20.80 -9.48
N LYS A 45 -28.92 -21.05 -10.36
CA LYS A 45 -27.58 -21.50 -10.00
C LYS A 45 -26.59 -20.32 -9.69
N TRP A 46 -26.95 -19.11 -10.02
CA TRP A 46 -26.06 -17.94 -9.83
C TRP A 46 -25.57 -17.75 -8.40
N PRO A 47 -26.40 -17.87 -7.34
CA PRO A 47 -25.92 -17.75 -5.97
C PRO A 47 -24.85 -18.79 -5.63
N LYS A 48 -25.06 -20.04 -6.07
CA LYS A 48 -24.09 -21.13 -5.87
C LYS A 48 -22.81 -20.91 -6.67
N GLN A 49 -22.93 -20.46 -7.92
CA GLN A 49 -21.77 -20.14 -8.76
C GLN A 49 -20.96 -18.99 -8.16
N LEU A 50 -21.62 -17.92 -7.67
CA LEU A 50 -20.98 -16.78 -7.03
C LEU A 50 -20.24 -17.20 -5.75
N SER A 51 -20.86 -18.04 -4.90
CA SER A 51 -20.24 -18.53 -3.67
C SER A 51 -19.01 -19.42 -3.92
N ASN A 52 -18.94 -20.06 -5.07
CA ASN A 52 -17.81 -20.93 -5.46
C ASN A 52 -16.68 -20.18 -6.19
N LEU A 53 -16.78 -18.85 -6.34
CA LEU A 53 -15.71 -18.06 -6.94
C LEU A 53 -14.55 -17.87 -5.97
N ASN A 54 -13.50 -18.68 -6.13
CA ASN A 54 -12.27 -18.60 -5.31
C ASN A 54 -11.55 -17.24 -5.38
N VAL A 55 -11.93 -16.37 -6.33
CA VAL A 55 -11.34 -15.04 -6.49
C VAL A 55 -11.60 -14.10 -5.30
N PHE A 56 -12.61 -14.41 -4.48
CA PHE A 56 -12.93 -13.65 -3.26
C PHE A 56 -12.39 -14.30 -1.98
N GLU A 57 -11.79 -15.48 -2.09
CA GLU A 57 -11.27 -16.18 -0.92
C GLU A 57 -10.03 -15.50 -0.34
N THR A 58 -10.05 -15.32 0.97
CA THR A 58 -8.89 -14.86 1.74
C THR A 58 -8.55 -15.90 2.78
N LYS A 59 -7.28 -16.33 2.82
CA LYS A 59 -6.80 -17.37 3.76
C LYS A 59 -6.98 -16.97 5.22
N LYS A 60 -7.01 -15.68 5.53
CA LYS A 60 -7.17 -15.17 6.89
C LYS A 60 -7.72 -13.75 6.87
N LEU A 61 -8.84 -13.52 7.52
CA LEU A 61 -9.42 -12.19 7.70
C LEU A 61 -8.68 -11.46 8.82
N THR A 62 -8.21 -10.25 8.54
CA THR A 62 -7.68 -9.35 9.55
C THR A 62 -8.78 -8.44 10.08
N GLN A 63 -8.54 -7.76 11.21
CA GLN A 63 -9.47 -6.76 11.73
C GLN A 63 -9.70 -5.62 10.71
N GLU A 64 -8.68 -5.27 9.96
CA GLU A 64 -8.78 -4.29 8.88
C GLU A 64 -9.67 -4.76 7.72
N ASP A 65 -9.65 -6.05 7.40
CA ASP A 65 -10.55 -6.59 6.37
C ASP A 65 -12.02 -6.49 6.80
N LYS A 66 -12.32 -6.72 8.09
CA LYS A 66 -13.68 -6.56 8.66
C LYS A 66 -14.18 -5.11 8.58
N ASN A 67 -13.29 -4.14 8.77
CA ASN A 67 -13.62 -2.72 8.74
C ASN A 67 -13.46 -2.07 7.36
N LYS A 68 -13.22 -2.84 6.31
CA LYS A 68 -12.81 -2.34 4.99
C LYS A 68 -13.81 -1.33 4.40
N THR A 69 -15.11 -1.62 4.47
CA THR A 69 -16.16 -0.72 3.95
C THR A 69 -16.15 0.65 4.66
N ASN A 70 -15.98 0.65 5.99
CA ASN A 70 -15.89 1.88 6.75
C ASN A 70 -14.64 2.70 6.38
N LEU A 71 -13.51 2.03 6.17
CA LEU A 71 -12.27 2.67 5.76
C LEU A 71 -12.34 3.32 4.36
N TYR A 72 -13.17 2.77 3.45
CA TYR A 72 -13.45 3.42 2.16
C TYR A 72 -14.27 4.70 2.31
N LYS A 73 -15.33 4.67 3.14
CA LYS A 73 -16.14 5.86 3.45
C LYS A 73 -15.31 6.97 4.09
N ILE A 74 -14.47 6.61 5.06
CA ILE A 74 -13.53 7.53 5.72
C ILE A 74 -12.61 8.20 4.69
N ARG A 75 -12.09 7.43 3.74
CA ARG A 75 -11.24 7.97 2.69
C ARG A 75 -12.00 8.91 1.75
N GLU A 76 -13.18 8.52 1.31
CA GLU A 76 -14.03 9.34 0.43
C GLU A 76 -14.32 10.69 1.07
N ASN A 77 -14.74 10.72 2.33
CA ASN A 77 -14.96 11.94 3.07
C ASN A 77 -13.69 12.81 3.14
N PHE A 78 -12.55 12.22 3.49
CA PHE A 78 -11.27 12.92 3.50
C PHE A 78 -10.91 13.55 2.14
N GLU A 79 -11.05 12.81 1.04
CA GLU A 79 -10.73 13.31 -0.31
C GLU A 79 -11.67 14.43 -0.74
N ASN A 80 -12.96 14.35 -0.38
CA ASN A 80 -13.94 15.38 -0.67
C ASN A 80 -13.64 16.67 0.10
N ASP A 81 -13.40 16.57 1.41
CA ASP A 81 -13.08 17.72 2.25
C ASP A 81 -11.75 18.37 1.84
N LYS A 82 -10.75 17.56 1.48
CA LYS A 82 -9.47 18.04 0.97
C LYS A 82 -9.64 18.86 -0.32
N ARG A 83 -10.47 18.40 -1.27
CA ARG A 83 -10.74 19.11 -2.51
C ARG A 83 -11.46 20.44 -2.30
N ASN A 84 -12.31 20.51 -1.29
CA ASN A 84 -13.07 21.71 -0.95
C ASN A 84 -12.27 22.76 -0.18
N ASN A 85 -11.08 22.41 0.32
CA ASN A 85 -10.22 23.34 1.06
C ASN A 85 -9.19 23.99 0.13
N LEU A 86 -9.18 25.33 0.10
CA LEU A 86 -8.26 26.13 -0.72
C LEU A 86 -6.79 26.00 -0.29
N ASN A 87 -6.53 25.68 0.97
CA ASN A 87 -5.18 25.52 1.52
C ASN A 87 -4.98 24.12 2.12
N GLU A 88 -4.40 23.24 1.31
CA GLU A 88 -4.13 21.84 1.68
C GLU A 88 -3.28 21.71 2.96
N THR A 89 -2.25 22.55 3.12
CA THR A 89 -1.35 22.50 4.28
C THR A 89 -2.07 22.87 5.58
N GLN A 90 -2.94 23.88 5.56
CA GLN A 90 -3.75 24.26 6.72
C GLN A 90 -4.77 23.17 7.05
N TYR A 91 -5.42 22.64 6.04
CA TYR A 91 -6.37 21.52 6.19
C TYR A 91 -5.70 20.31 6.84
N LEU A 92 -4.54 19.87 6.36
CA LEU A 92 -3.84 18.72 6.94
C LEU A 92 -3.36 18.95 8.39
N LYS A 93 -3.07 20.20 8.77
CA LYS A 93 -2.78 20.56 10.16
C LYS A 93 -4.02 20.51 11.05
N SER A 94 -5.20 20.81 10.51
CA SER A 94 -6.46 20.86 11.27
C SER A 94 -7.03 19.48 11.61
N ILE A 95 -6.73 18.43 10.87
CA ILE A 95 -7.31 17.10 11.04
C ILE A 95 -6.61 16.20 12.08
N ASN A 96 -5.75 16.76 12.92
CA ASN A 96 -5.14 16.10 14.09
C ASN A 96 -4.48 14.74 13.79
N ILE A 97 -3.62 14.66 12.76
CA ILE A 97 -2.97 13.41 12.37
C ILE A 97 -2.01 12.93 13.48
N ILE A 98 -2.29 11.76 14.03
CA ILE A 98 -1.47 11.08 15.03
C ILE A 98 -0.86 9.84 14.40
N VAL A 99 0.49 9.77 14.41
CA VAL A 99 1.26 8.63 13.90
C VAL A 99 1.94 7.92 15.06
N LYS A 100 1.81 6.58 15.12
CA LYS A 100 2.49 5.75 16.12
C LYS A 100 3.33 4.67 15.43
N GLU A 101 4.56 4.49 15.91
CA GLU A 101 5.44 3.38 15.50
C GLU A 101 5.21 2.16 16.36
N HIS A 102 5.23 0.98 15.74
CA HIS A 102 5.04 -0.31 16.41
C HIS A 102 6.14 -1.28 16.04
N GLU A 103 6.60 -2.03 17.02
CA GLU A 103 7.46 -3.20 16.80
C GLU A 103 6.65 -4.33 16.13
N ILE A 104 7.34 -5.18 15.38
CA ILE A 104 6.71 -6.40 14.88
C ILE A 104 6.54 -7.37 16.07
N THR A 105 5.31 -7.82 16.28
CA THR A 105 4.92 -8.80 17.30
C THR A 105 4.16 -9.95 16.67
N LYS A 106 3.86 -11.00 17.43
CA LYS A 106 3.01 -12.10 16.95
C LYS A 106 1.62 -11.61 16.56
N ASP A 107 1.08 -10.63 17.27
CA ASP A 107 -0.28 -10.11 17.07
C ASP A 107 -0.43 -9.30 15.78
N ASN A 108 0.62 -8.55 15.39
CA ASN A 108 0.59 -7.71 14.18
C ASN A 108 1.29 -8.33 12.96
N LEU A 109 1.89 -9.51 13.11
CA LEU A 109 2.67 -10.17 12.05
C LEU A 109 1.85 -10.51 10.81
N ALA A 110 0.60 -10.97 11.01
CA ALA A 110 -0.33 -11.23 9.90
C ALA A 110 -0.63 -9.95 9.10
N ARG A 111 -0.71 -8.81 9.80
CA ARG A 111 -0.90 -7.51 9.14
C ARG A 111 0.35 -7.05 8.40
N ALA A 112 1.54 -7.28 8.95
CA ALA A 112 2.81 -7.00 8.26
C ALA A 112 2.93 -7.78 6.95
N GLU A 113 2.62 -9.08 6.97
CA GLU A 113 2.53 -9.93 5.79
C GLU A 113 1.52 -9.38 4.78
N GLN A 114 0.34 -9.00 5.23
CA GLN A 114 -0.70 -8.44 4.37
C GLN A 114 -0.25 -7.13 3.70
N LEU A 115 0.41 -6.23 4.42
CA LEU A 115 0.94 -4.98 3.87
C LEU A 115 1.98 -5.24 2.79
N SER A 116 2.93 -6.17 3.01
CA SER A 116 3.92 -6.50 1.98
C SER A 116 3.29 -7.13 0.74
N ASN A 117 2.25 -7.95 0.91
CA ASN A 117 1.66 -8.74 -0.19
C ASN A 117 0.55 -8.02 -0.95
N LYS A 118 -0.27 -7.20 -0.28
CA LYS A 118 -1.44 -6.55 -0.89
C LYS A 118 -1.20 -5.09 -1.31
N THR A 119 -0.06 -4.48 -0.93
CA THR A 119 0.25 -3.10 -1.33
C THR A 119 0.96 -3.09 -2.68
N ASN A 120 0.36 -2.42 -3.66
CA ASN A 120 0.88 -2.36 -5.02
C ASN A 120 1.21 -0.93 -5.49
N GLN A 121 0.51 0.09 -4.98
CA GLN A 121 0.65 1.47 -5.44
C GLN A 121 1.79 2.20 -4.73
N PHE A 122 1.78 2.18 -3.40
CA PHE A 122 2.85 2.77 -2.61
C PHE A 122 3.73 1.68 -2.03
N ASN A 123 4.56 1.09 -2.89
CA ASN A 123 5.47 0.00 -2.55
C ASN A 123 6.80 0.17 -3.29
N LEU A 124 7.87 0.23 -2.55
CA LEU A 124 9.23 0.50 -3.03
C LEU A 124 9.72 -0.53 -4.05
N ASN A 125 9.65 -1.80 -3.70
CA ASN A 125 10.30 -2.86 -4.47
C ASN A 125 9.42 -4.10 -4.66
N LEU A 126 8.14 -3.99 -4.35
CA LEU A 126 7.14 -5.05 -4.50
C LEU A 126 7.54 -6.37 -3.83
N LYS A 127 8.39 -6.31 -2.80
CA LYS A 127 8.87 -7.46 -2.06
C LYS A 127 7.70 -8.12 -1.33
N ARG A 128 7.41 -9.36 -1.71
CA ARG A 128 6.37 -10.19 -1.08
C ARG A 128 7.03 -11.04 -0.01
N MET A 129 6.47 -11.04 1.18
CA MET A 129 7.06 -11.74 2.31
C MET A 129 6.00 -12.50 3.09
N ASN A 130 6.34 -13.71 3.51
CA ASN A 130 5.57 -14.45 4.49
C ASN A 130 6.04 -14.10 5.92
N GLN A 131 5.30 -14.59 6.92
CA GLN A 131 5.57 -14.28 8.32
C GLN A 131 6.95 -14.76 8.80
N LYS A 132 7.45 -15.88 8.27
CA LYS A 132 8.78 -16.41 8.61
C LYS A 132 9.87 -15.47 8.13
N GLU A 133 9.78 -14.97 6.89
CA GLU A 133 10.72 -14.02 6.31
C GLU A 133 10.73 -12.68 7.07
N ILE A 134 9.56 -12.16 7.43
CA ILE A 134 9.43 -10.95 8.24
C ILE A 134 10.12 -11.13 9.61
N MET A 135 9.93 -12.28 10.25
CA MET A 135 10.57 -12.57 11.53
C MET A 135 12.09 -12.75 11.41
N LEU A 136 12.59 -13.27 10.28
CA LEU A 136 14.03 -13.34 10.01
C LEU A 136 14.64 -11.94 9.86
N LEU A 137 13.98 -11.04 9.13
CA LEU A 137 14.43 -9.64 9.04
C LEU A 137 14.47 -8.96 10.41
N LYS A 138 13.47 -9.19 11.26
CA LYS A 138 13.44 -8.65 12.62
C LYS A 138 14.61 -9.12 13.49
N LYS A 139 15.10 -10.35 13.30
CA LYS A 139 16.24 -10.89 14.07
C LYS A 139 17.58 -10.27 13.67
N ASN A 140 17.68 -9.66 12.50
CA ASN A 140 18.90 -9.02 12.04
C ASN A 140 19.14 -7.71 12.81
N LYS A 141 20.22 -7.65 13.59
CA LYS A 141 20.59 -6.48 14.42
C LYS A 141 20.83 -5.20 13.61
N ASN A 142 21.21 -5.32 12.35
CA ASN A 142 21.42 -4.19 11.44
C ASN A 142 20.16 -3.75 10.71
N TYR A 143 19.07 -4.49 10.85
CA TYR A 143 17.81 -4.23 10.18
C TYR A 143 16.78 -3.67 11.17
N ASN A 144 16.23 -2.52 10.88
CA ASN A 144 15.17 -1.93 11.67
C ASN A 144 13.86 -2.04 10.90
N LEU A 145 12.94 -2.86 11.39
CA LEU A 145 11.63 -3.11 10.81
C LEU A 145 10.55 -2.56 11.74
N LYS A 146 9.73 -1.65 11.22
CA LYS A 146 8.65 -1.00 11.97
C LYS A 146 7.34 -1.06 11.19
N MET A 147 6.25 -1.12 11.93
CA MET A 147 4.92 -0.80 11.42
C MET A 147 4.48 0.56 11.94
N LEU A 148 3.62 1.23 11.19
CA LEU A 148 3.04 2.50 11.60
C LEU A 148 1.52 2.41 11.57
N SER A 149 0.88 2.97 12.61
CA SER A 149 -0.55 3.24 12.63
C SER A 149 -0.82 4.73 12.52
N VAL A 150 -1.96 5.07 11.99
CA VAL A 150 -2.43 6.45 11.83
C VAL A 150 -3.85 6.57 12.34
N LYS A 151 -4.09 7.65 13.07
CA LYS A 151 -5.42 8.12 13.48
C LYS A 151 -5.52 9.60 13.13
N ASP A 152 -6.68 10.05 12.68
CA ASP A 152 -7.03 11.45 12.46
C ASP A 152 -8.49 11.70 12.82
N ASP A 153 -9.01 12.89 12.55
CA ASP A 153 -10.42 13.25 12.86
C ASP A 153 -11.43 12.42 12.05
N TYR A 154 -11.02 11.80 10.96
CA TYR A 154 -11.86 10.89 10.18
C TYR A 154 -11.95 9.49 10.78
N GLY A 155 -10.99 9.10 11.65
CA GLY A 155 -11.02 7.84 12.37
C GLY A 155 -9.66 7.17 12.56
N ASP A 156 -9.73 5.92 13.02
CA ASP A 156 -8.56 5.05 13.20
C ASP A 156 -8.34 4.21 11.92
N HIS A 157 -7.20 4.44 11.27
CA HIS A 157 -6.82 3.72 10.06
C HIS A 157 -6.07 2.41 10.34
N GLY A 158 -5.80 2.12 11.61
CA GLY A 158 -5.03 0.94 12.03
C GLY A 158 -3.58 0.95 11.53
N LEU A 159 -3.00 -0.24 11.38
CA LEU A 159 -1.64 -0.41 10.87
C LEU A 159 -1.61 -0.22 9.35
N VAL A 160 -0.97 0.84 8.88
CA VAL A 160 -1.03 1.32 7.50
C VAL A 160 0.29 1.26 6.73
N ALA A 161 1.42 1.19 7.41
CA ALA A 161 2.72 1.11 6.74
C ALA A 161 3.62 0.04 7.37
N LEU A 162 4.47 -0.54 6.53
CA LEU A 162 5.56 -1.44 6.90
C LEU A 162 6.84 -0.88 6.29
N VAL A 163 7.83 -0.55 7.15
CA VAL A 163 9.05 0.14 6.76
C VAL A 163 10.25 -0.60 7.32
N GLY A 164 11.19 -0.93 6.46
CA GLY A 164 12.44 -1.60 6.80
C GLY A 164 13.65 -0.79 6.36
N THR A 165 14.59 -0.55 7.27
CA THR A 165 15.87 0.09 6.98
C THR A 165 17.02 -0.80 7.39
N LEU A 166 18.04 -0.88 6.54
CA LEU A 166 19.29 -1.61 6.79
C LEU A 166 20.41 -0.60 7.02
N ASN A 167 21.10 -0.74 8.16
CA ASN A 167 22.26 0.06 8.51
C ASN A 167 23.52 -0.81 8.48
N SER A 168 24.41 -0.55 7.55
CA SER A 168 25.74 -1.17 7.48
C SER A 168 26.84 -0.13 7.70
N LYS A 169 28.11 -0.56 7.85
CA LYS A 169 29.22 0.37 8.06
C LYS A 169 29.30 1.48 7.02
N ASN A 170 29.04 1.15 5.75
CA ASN A 170 29.24 2.07 4.63
C ASN A 170 27.95 2.53 3.96
N LYS A 171 26.79 2.02 4.35
CA LYS A 171 25.55 2.25 3.62
C LYS A 171 24.33 2.23 4.54
N PHE A 172 23.50 3.27 4.45
CA PHE A 172 22.16 3.29 5.04
C PHE A 172 21.13 3.13 3.93
N MET A 173 20.24 2.16 4.08
CA MET A 173 19.35 1.77 2.98
C MET A 173 17.90 1.66 3.46
N ILE A 174 16.97 2.18 2.65
CA ILE A 174 15.56 1.83 2.74
C ILE A 174 15.38 0.53 1.93
N ASP A 175 15.20 -0.60 2.60
CA ASP A 175 15.05 -1.91 1.95
C ASP A 175 13.59 -2.31 1.74
N LEU A 176 12.69 -1.75 2.55
CA LEU A 176 11.26 -2.02 2.48
C LEU A 176 10.48 -0.75 2.81
N PHE A 177 9.52 -0.41 1.95
CA PHE A 177 8.56 0.64 2.23
C PHE A 177 7.25 0.32 1.51
N ALA A 178 6.30 -0.19 2.26
CA ALA A 178 4.95 -0.50 1.77
C ALA A 178 3.93 0.26 2.63
N MET A 179 3.06 1.05 1.99
CA MET A 179 2.04 1.84 2.67
C MET A 179 0.68 1.67 2.00
N SER A 180 -0.35 1.47 2.81
CA SER A 180 -1.73 1.34 2.37
C SER A 180 -2.19 2.61 1.65
N CYS A 181 -2.86 2.45 0.50
CA CYS A 181 -3.38 3.57 -0.27
C CYS A 181 -4.45 4.39 0.47
N ARG A 182 -5.09 3.84 1.50
CA ARG A 182 -6.15 4.52 2.28
C ARG A 182 -5.66 5.74 3.07
N VAL A 183 -4.36 5.87 3.29
CA VAL A 183 -3.75 7.03 3.98
C VAL A 183 -2.93 7.92 3.07
N LEU A 184 -2.91 7.67 1.77
CA LEU A 184 -2.30 8.56 0.79
C LEU A 184 -2.96 9.95 0.84
N GLY A 185 -2.19 10.98 0.54
CA GLY A 185 -2.64 12.37 0.58
C GLY A 185 -2.55 13.04 1.96
N ARG A 186 -2.13 12.31 3.00
CA ARG A 186 -1.86 12.81 4.36
C ARG A 186 -0.39 13.16 4.61
N TYR A 187 0.45 13.06 3.59
CA TYR A 187 1.92 13.25 3.67
C TYR A 187 2.61 12.36 4.71
N LEU A 188 2.01 11.22 5.03
CA LEU A 188 2.60 10.23 5.95
C LEU A 188 3.93 9.71 5.40
N GLU A 189 4.01 9.49 4.08
CA GLU A 189 5.21 9.07 3.36
C GLU A 189 6.38 10.05 3.58
N ASN A 190 6.11 11.35 3.52
CA ASN A 190 7.10 12.41 3.76
C ASN A 190 7.55 12.43 5.22
N TRP A 191 6.61 12.26 6.16
CA TRP A 191 6.93 12.17 7.58
C TRP A 191 7.83 10.96 7.87
N ILE A 192 7.51 9.79 7.30
CA ILE A 192 8.33 8.58 7.43
C ILE A 192 9.73 8.80 6.87
N LEU A 193 9.84 9.37 5.66
CA LEU A 193 11.13 9.63 5.03
C LEU A 193 11.97 10.61 5.86
N ASN A 194 11.36 11.65 6.43
CA ASN A 194 12.07 12.60 7.32
C ASN A 194 12.59 11.90 8.58
N LYS A 195 11.82 10.99 9.18
CA LYS A 195 12.32 10.16 10.30
C LYS A 195 13.50 9.29 9.89
N ILE A 196 13.45 8.70 8.69
CA ILE A 196 14.56 7.89 8.14
C ILE A 196 15.80 8.76 7.92
N ARG A 197 15.65 9.98 7.35
CA ARG A 197 16.75 10.95 7.16
C ARG A 197 17.41 11.31 8.48
N LEU A 198 16.63 11.64 9.50
CA LEU A 198 17.17 11.94 10.84
C LEU A 198 17.93 10.75 11.42
N LYS A 199 17.41 9.53 11.24
CA LYS A 199 18.09 8.31 11.69
C LYS A 199 19.38 8.04 10.94
N ALA A 200 19.41 8.21 9.61
CA ALA A 200 20.63 8.08 8.81
C ALA A 200 21.69 9.09 9.27
N LYS A 201 21.31 10.37 9.46
CA LYS A 201 22.19 11.43 9.98
C LYS A 201 22.74 11.10 11.36
N SER A 202 21.92 10.59 12.28
CA SER A 202 22.36 10.17 13.62
C SER A 202 23.39 9.02 13.59
N LYS A 203 23.37 8.21 12.52
CA LYS A 203 24.33 7.15 12.24
C LYS A 203 25.50 7.60 11.37
N LYS A 204 25.66 8.92 11.15
CA LYS A 204 26.74 9.56 10.37
C LYS A 204 26.76 9.13 8.89
N HIS A 205 25.62 8.80 8.30
CA HIS A 205 25.50 8.55 6.86
C HIS A 205 25.13 9.84 6.13
N GLY A 206 25.86 10.17 5.06
CA GLY A 206 25.60 11.34 4.20
C GLY A 206 24.53 11.05 3.15
N PHE A 207 24.32 9.77 2.80
CA PHE A 207 23.39 9.35 1.76
C PHE A 207 22.47 8.22 2.25
N ILE A 208 21.28 8.17 1.66
CA ILE A 208 20.32 7.09 1.83
C ILE A 208 20.13 6.40 0.49
N TYR A 209 20.28 5.10 0.48
CA TYR A 209 20.14 4.27 -0.72
C TYR A 209 18.82 3.52 -0.71
N THR A 210 18.33 3.17 -1.88
CA THR A 210 17.17 2.29 -2.00
C THR A 210 17.18 1.54 -3.34
N ASN A 211 16.55 0.37 -3.40
CA ASN A 211 16.32 -0.39 -4.61
C ASN A 211 14.86 -0.26 -5.01
N PHE A 212 14.57 0.65 -5.93
CA PHE A 212 13.25 0.78 -6.51
C PHE A 212 13.05 -0.25 -7.63
N ILE A 213 12.00 -1.06 -7.53
CA ILE A 213 11.58 -1.97 -8.58
C ILE A 213 10.28 -1.44 -9.18
N LYS A 214 10.33 -1.03 -10.45
CA LYS A 214 9.16 -0.54 -11.18
C LYS A 214 8.17 -1.69 -11.42
N GLY A 215 6.94 -1.49 -11.00
CA GLY A 215 5.82 -2.38 -11.26
C GLY A 215 4.69 -1.67 -12.00
N PRO A 216 3.63 -2.39 -12.34
CA PRO A 216 2.53 -1.83 -13.13
C PRO A 216 1.73 -0.72 -12.43
N ARG A 217 1.88 -0.55 -11.10
CA ARG A 217 1.05 0.34 -10.29
C ARG A 217 1.78 1.24 -9.31
N ASN A 218 3.09 1.11 -9.15
CA ASN A 218 3.84 1.88 -8.16
C ASN A 218 4.50 3.15 -8.72
N SER A 219 3.93 3.71 -9.77
CA SER A 219 4.37 5.02 -10.31
C SER A 219 4.30 6.14 -9.27
N ILE A 220 3.32 6.09 -8.36
CA ILE A 220 3.21 7.03 -7.24
C ILE A 220 4.45 6.97 -6.35
N PHE A 221 4.97 5.78 -6.05
CA PHE A 221 6.20 5.64 -5.28
C PHE A 221 7.42 6.16 -6.06
N GLN A 222 7.49 5.91 -7.36
CA GLN A 222 8.55 6.45 -8.21
C GLN A 222 8.56 7.98 -8.18
N GLN A 223 7.38 8.62 -8.33
CA GLN A 223 7.26 10.07 -8.25
C GLN A 223 7.68 10.59 -6.88
N PHE A 224 7.23 9.94 -5.80
CA PHE A 224 7.65 10.28 -4.43
C PHE A 224 9.18 10.28 -4.25
N LEU A 225 9.89 9.31 -4.84
CA LEU A 225 11.36 9.30 -4.79
C LEU A 225 11.95 10.50 -5.52
N LEU A 226 11.46 10.83 -6.72
CA LEU A 226 11.92 11.98 -7.51
C LEU A 226 11.66 13.30 -6.77
N ASP A 227 10.47 13.49 -6.23
CA ASP A 227 10.09 14.69 -5.48
C ASP A 227 10.93 14.89 -4.21
N ASN A 228 11.54 13.81 -3.72
CA ASN A 228 12.42 13.80 -2.55
C ASN A 228 13.91 13.74 -2.89
N ASN A 229 14.30 14.12 -4.13
CA ASN A 229 15.67 14.22 -4.60
C ASN A 229 16.45 12.88 -4.64
N PHE A 230 15.76 11.75 -4.79
CA PHE A 230 16.43 10.50 -5.09
C PHE A 230 16.84 10.49 -6.56
N ILE A 231 18.13 10.30 -6.82
CA ILE A 231 18.70 10.23 -8.16
C ILE A 231 19.01 8.78 -8.53
N LYS A 232 18.89 8.45 -9.82
CA LYS A 232 19.21 7.13 -10.32
C LYS A 232 20.73 6.97 -10.43
N GLU A 233 21.30 6.01 -9.74
CA GLU A 233 22.71 5.66 -9.90
C GLU A 233 22.91 4.84 -11.19
N ASN A 234 23.89 5.19 -12.02
CA ASN A 234 24.09 4.67 -13.38
C ASN A 234 24.57 3.22 -13.47
N GLN A 235 24.56 2.44 -12.42
CA GLN A 235 24.77 0.98 -12.48
C GLN A 235 23.90 0.30 -11.43
N LYS A 236 22.88 -0.46 -11.87
CA LYS A 236 21.99 -1.31 -11.08
C LYS A 236 20.86 -0.58 -10.34
N ASN A 237 19.80 -0.14 -11.01
CA ASN A 237 18.46 0.18 -10.42
C ASN A 237 18.43 0.73 -8.96
N THR A 238 19.53 1.32 -8.51
CA THR A 238 19.69 1.88 -7.18
C THR A 238 19.48 3.38 -7.28
N ILE A 239 18.62 3.93 -6.44
CA ILE A 239 18.35 5.36 -6.36
C ILE A 239 18.92 5.85 -5.04
N SER A 240 19.75 6.91 -5.08
CA SER A 240 20.35 7.55 -3.91
C SER A 240 19.90 9.01 -3.78
N THR A 241 20.00 9.58 -2.61
CA THR A 241 19.77 11.02 -2.31
C THR A 241 21.06 11.74 -2.08
#